data_9a0f8981b0d2c4ee3ad5837a050a3728
#
_entry.id   9a0f8981b0d2c4ee3ad5837a050a3728
#
_cell.length_a   1.000
_cell.length_b   1.000
_cell.length_c   1.000
_cell.angle_alpha   90.00
_cell.angle_beta   90.00
_cell.angle_gamma   90.00
#
_symmetry.space_group_name_H-M   'P 1'
#
loop_
_entity.id
_entity.type
_entity.pdbx_description
1 polymer ?
#
loop_
_entity_poly.entity_id
_entity_poly.type
_entity_poly.pdbx_seq_one_letter_code
_entity_poly.pdbx_strand_id
1 'polypeptide(L)'
;LYDFAKRNYEGKTDSLSVAKMKIVDQLLHGDNVGVDFVQNRVRFLSGLTADQIQAIGNDMFHEKYQNKMYPEMKSLIANLENYGFEVWILSASPELLYQRFCAEQLGLPEDRIIGVKSRVGEGNVVTDELVYPVSQDEGKADVVRTFIKADPLFVGGNSRGDLEMMNTSVGLKIMINPDDKKPEKVAGGKTIKQYWEADPRCIIEYCNDVPTEGITYVTEEWGVKNNATNAKPSEVVINY
;
A
#
# COMPACT_ATOMS: atom_id res chain seq x y z
N LEU A 1 1.74 -11.86 4.15
CA LEU A 1 0.69 -12.89 4.31
C LEU A 1 1.21 -14.29 3.94
N TYR A 2 1.86 -14.46 2.79
CA TYR A 2 2.35 -15.77 2.32
C TYR A 2 3.33 -16.43 3.29
N ASP A 3 4.36 -15.71 3.74
CA ASP A 3 5.31 -16.25 4.71
C ASP A 3 4.65 -16.64 6.03
N PHE A 4 3.74 -15.81 6.49
CA PHE A 4 2.96 -16.14 7.67
C PHE A 4 2.12 -17.41 7.44
N ALA A 5 1.50 -17.53 6.27
CA ALA A 5 0.72 -18.71 5.91
C ALA A 5 1.58 -19.99 5.86
N LYS A 6 2.73 -19.91 5.21
CA LYS A 6 3.70 -21.00 5.16
C LYS A 6 4.10 -21.47 6.56
N ARG A 7 4.47 -20.56 7.43
CA ARG A 7 4.91 -20.87 8.78
C ARG A 7 3.81 -21.49 9.66
N ASN A 8 2.55 -21.07 9.44
CA ASN A 8 1.47 -21.39 10.36
C ASN A 8 0.47 -22.41 9.84
N TYR A 9 0.29 -22.55 8.53
CA TYR A 9 -0.78 -23.35 7.95
C TYR A 9 -0.32 -24.39 6.93
N GLU A 10 0.81 -24.20 6.24
CA GLU A 10 1.27 -25.13 5.20
C GLU A 10 1.55 -26.53 5.79
N GLY A 11 1.09 -27.55 5.09
CA GLY A 11 1.24 -28.95 5.48
C GLY A 11 0.32 -29.43 6.62
N LYS A 12 -0.49 -28.54 7.20
CA LYS A 12 -1.49 -28.91 8.20
C LYS A 12 -2.80 -29.37 7.55
N THR A 13 -3.49 -30.30 8.21
CA THR A 13 -4.71 -30.95 7.69
C THR A 13 -5.98 -30.54 8.40
N ASP A 14 -5.90 -29.68 9.43
CA ASP A 14 -7.08 -29.15 10.09
C ASP A 14 -7.85 -28.21 9.16
N SER A 15 -9.14 -28.08 9.39
CA SER A 15 -10.05 -27.34 8.52
C SER A 15 -9.70 -25.85 8.37
N LEU A 16 -9.18 -25.24 9.42
CA LEU A 16 -8.75 -23.84 9.41
C LEU A 16 -7.53 -23.65 8.49
N SER A 17 -6.50 -24.47 8.68
CA SER A 17 -5.27 -24.39 7.88
C SER A 17 -5.56 -24.64 6.40
N VAL A 18 -6.38 -25.63 6.09
CA VAL A 18 -6.81 -25.92 4.72
C VAL A 18 -7.56 -24.74 4.12
N ALA A 19 -8.48 -24.13 4.85
CA ALA A 19 -9.23 -22.95 4.37
C ALA A 19 -8.31 -21.74 4.14
N LYS A 20 -7.37 -21.46 5.06
CA LYS A 20 -6.40 -20.37 4.90
C LYS A 20 -5.47 -20.60 3.70
N MET A 21 -4.97 -21.81 3.51
CA MET A 21 -4.13 -22.12 2.34
C MET A 21 -4.87 -22.04 1.02
N LYS A 22 -6.16 -22.36 0.98
CA LYS A 22 -7.01 -22.13 -0.20
C LYS A 22 -7.13 -20.64 -0.55
N ILE A 23 -7.26 -19.77 0.44
CA ILE A 23 -7.27 -18.32 0.22
C ILE A 23 -5.91 -17.86 -0.32
N VAL A 24 -4.82 -18.40 0.21
CA VAL A 24 -3.47 -18.10 -0.30
C VAL A 24 -3.34 -18.49 -1.78
N ASP A 25 -3.82 -19.67 -2.15
CA ASP A 25 -3.82 -20.12 -3.54
C ASP A 25 -4.61 -19.16 -4.45
N GLN A 26 -5.79 -18.70 -4.00
CA GLN A 26 -6.57 -17.69 -4.73
C GLN A 26 -5.83 -16.35 -4.85
N LEU A 27 -5.08 -15.94 -3.82
CA LEU A 27 -4.28 -14.72 -3.88
C LEU A 27 -3.07 -14.83 -4.81
N LEU A 28 -2.52 -16.04 -4.98
CA LEU A 28 -1.37 -16.30 -5.83
C LEU A 28 -1.73 -16.44 -7.32
N HIS A 29 -2.85 -17.11 -7.60
CA HIS A 29 -3.20 -17.52 -8.95
C HIS A 29 -4.45 -16.84 -9.50
N GLY A 30 -5.15 -16.06 -8.67
CA GLY A 30 -6.31 -15.27 -9.08
C GLY A 30 -5.93 -13.89 -9.62
N ASP A 31 -6.93 -13.15 -10.04
CA ASP A 31 -6.77 -11.74 -10.39
C ASP A 31 -6.37 -10.96 -9.14
N ASN A 32 -5.31 -10.18 -9.25
CA ASN A 32 -4.77 -9.38 -8.15
C ASN A 32 -5.32 -7.95 -8.13
N VAL A 33 -6.51 -7.75 -8.66
CA VAL A 33 -7.21 -6.47 -8.74
C VAL A 33 -8.67 -6.62 -8.31
N GLY A 34 -9.25 -5.50 -7.88
CA GLY A 34 -10.66 -5.46 -7.55
C GLY A 34 -11.01 -5.90 -6.13
N VAL A 35 -12.32 -5.87 -5.85
CA VAL A 35 -12.86 -6.11 -4.50
C VAL A 35 -12.61 -7.53 -4.01
N ASP A 36 -12.67 -8.54 -4.89
CA ASP A 36 -12.46 -9.93 -4.50
C ASP A 36 -11.04 -10.19 -3.99
N PHE A 37 -10.04 -9.59 -4.62
CA PHE A 37 -8.67 -9.67 -4.16
C PHE A 37 -8.50 -9.07 -2.75
N VAL A 38 -9.09 -7.90 -2.55
CA VAL A 38 -9.07 -7.22 -1.24
C VAL A 38 -9.82 -8.04 -0.20
N GLN A 39 -11.00 -8.56 -0.56
CA GLN A 39 -11.81 -9.41 0.32
C GLN A 39 -11.07 -10.68 0.76
N ASN A 40 -10.33 -11.32 -0.15
CA ASN A 40 -9.55 -12.51 0.19
C ASN A 40 -8.41 -12.18 1.17
N ARG A 41 -7.79 -11.02 1.07
CA ARG A 41 -6.76 -10.57 2.03
C ARG A 41 -7.36 -10.39 3.43
N VAL A 42 -8.55 -9.82 3.50
CA VAL A 42 -9.30 -9.64 4.76
C VAL A 42 -9.75 -11.00 5.31
N ARG A 43 -10.31 -11.88 4.48
CA ARG A 43 -10.70 -13.25 4.88
C ARG A 43 -9.53 -14.06 5.42
N PHE A 44 -8.35 -13.89 4.84
CA PHE A 44 -7.15 -14.54 5.35
C PHE A 44 -6.83 -14.12 6.79
N LEU A 45 -7.03 -12.84 7.12
CA LEU A 45 -6.75 -12.29 8.45
C LEU A 45 -7.90 -12.48 9.45
N SER A 46 -9.10 -12.80 8.99
CA SER A 46 -10.25 -12.99 9.87
C SER A 46 -10.02 -14.09 10.90
N GLY A 47 -10.55 -13.91 12.10
CA GLY A 47 -10.35 -14.80 13.25
C GLY A 47 -9.09 -14.49 14.07
N LEU A 48 -8.22 -13.61 13.62
CA LEU A 48 -7.12 -13.06 14.41
C LEU A 48 -7.58 -11.79 15.14
N THR A 49 -6.95 -11.47 16.26
CA THR A 49 -7.19 -10.18 16.91
C THR A 49 -6.45 -9.06 16.17
N ALA A 50 -6.91 -7.83 16.35
CA ALA A 50 -6.23 -6.65 15.81
C ALA A 50 -4.75 -6.60 16.22
N ASP A 51 -4.45 -6.87 17.49
CA ASP A 51 -3.08 -6.88 18.00
C ASP A 51 -2.21 -7.97 17.35
N GLN A 52 -2.78 -9.16 17.09
CA GLN A 52 -2.06 -10.23 16.37
C GLN A 52 -1.74 -9.81 14.95
N ILE A 53 -2.66 -9.15 14.26
CA ILE A 53 -2.44 -8.69 12.87
C ILE A 53 -1.39 -7.58 12.84
N GLN A 54 -1.43 -6.65 13.78
CA GLN A 54 -0.43 -5.60 13.90
C GLN A 54 0.97 -6.17 14.20
N ALA A 55 1.05 -7.17 15.08
CA ALA A 55 2.30 -7.86 15.37
C ALA A 55 2.86 -8.56 14.12
N ILE A 56 2.02 -9.29 13.38
CA ILE A 56 2.42 -9.93 12.11
C ILE A 56 2.98 -8.91 11.13
N GLY A 57 2.30 -7.76 10.97
CA GLY A 57 2.75 -6.70 10.08
C GLY A 57 4.10 -6.13 10.50
N ASN A 58 4.26 -5.85 11.78
CA ASN A 58 5.47 -5.29 12.36
C ASN A 58 6.67 -6.25 12.23
N ASP A 59 6.47 -7.52 12.59
CA ASP A 59 7.50 -8.54 12.47
C ASP A 59 7.97 -8.71 11.01
N MET A 60 7.02 -8.79 10.08
CA MET A 60 7.33 -8.90 8.65
C MET A 60 8.05 -7.66 8.11
N PHE A 61 7.69 -6.47 8.59
CA PHE A 61 8.38 -5.24 8.21
C PHE A 61 9.84 -5.29 8.66
N HIS A 62 10.09 -5.55 9.93
CA HIS A 62 11.45 -5.60 10.47
C HIS A 62 12.29 -6.74 9.88
N GLU A 63 11.67 -7.90 9.62
CA GLU A 63 12.37 -9.03 9.02
C GLU A 63 12.77 -8.79 7.56
N LYS A 64 11.90 -8.11 6.76
CA LYS A 64 12.03 -8.12 5.30
C LYS A 64 12.00 -6.76 4.61
N TYR A 65 11.40 -5.75 5.22
CA TYR A 65 11.08 -4.50 4.53
C TYR A 65 11.65 -3.23 5.17
N GLN A 66 12.29 -3.31 6.32
CA GLN A 66 12.81 -2.13 7.03
C GLN A 66 13.76 -1.28 6.18
N ASN A 67 14.49 -1.91 5.24
CA ASN A 67 15.42 -1.23 4.35
C ASN A 67 14.77 -0.87 2.98
N LYS A 68 13.45 -1.00 2.86
CA LYS A 68 12.71 -0.76 1.60
C LYS A 68 11.95 0.56 1.57
N MET A 69 12.16 1.41 2.53
CA MET A 69 11.56 2.74 2.53
C MET A 69 12.48 3.70 1.79
N TYR A 70 11.92 4.45 0.87
CA TYR A 70 12.64 5.51 0.16
C TYR A 70 13.01 6.65 1.13
N PRO A 71 14.31 6.93 1.33
CA PRO A 71 14.74 8.00 2.23
C PRO A 71 14.19 9.37 1.84
N GLU A 72 14.06 9.61 0.53
CA GLU A 72 13.52 10.83 -0.05
C GLU A 72 12.09 11.05 0.41
N MET A 73 11.26 9.99 0.40
CA MET A 73 9.86 10.08 0.82
C MET A 73 9.73 10.25 2.34
N LYS A 74 10.59 9.60 3.12
CA LYS A 74 10.63 9.84 4.58
C LYS A 74 10.96 11.30 4.88
N SER A 75 11.94 11.85 4.17
CA SER A 75 12.35 13.26 4.33
C SER A 75 11.23 14.22 3.92
N LEU A 76 10.55 13.93 2.81
CA LEU A 76 9.41 14.74 2.37
C LEU A 76 8.30 14.77 3.41
N ILE A 77 7.90 13.61 3.94
CA ILE A 77 6.84 13.49 4.95
C ILE A 77 7.24 14.25 6.21
N ALA A 78 8.46 14.06 6.71
CA ALA A 78 8.95 14.77 7.88
C ALA A 78 8.97 16.30 7.68
N ASN A 79 9.37 16.78 6.50
CA ASN A 79 9.34 18.19 6.18
C ASN A 79 7.91 18.74 6.11
N LEU A 80 6.98 18.02 5.50
CA LEU A 80 5.58 18.44 5.46
C LEU A 80 5.00 18.60 6.86
N GLU A 81 5.20 17.63 7.76
CA GLU A 81 4.78 17.72 9.16
C GLU A 81 5.46 18.92 9.88
N ASN A 82 6.75 19.14 9.67
CA ASN A 82 7.46 20.28 10.24
C ASN A 82 6.93 21.64 9.77
N TYR A 83 6.40 21.70 8.55
CA TYR A 83 5.74 22.92 8.03
C TYR A 83 4.25 23.01 8.39
N GLY A 84 3.74 22.10 9.22
CA GLY A 84 2.38 22.13 9.74
C GLY A 84 1.34 21.49 8.81
N PHE A 85 1.76 20.73 7.82
CA PHE A 85 0.83 19.92 7.04
C PHE A 85 0.39 18.71 7.84
N GLU A 86 -0.87 18.36 7.72
CA GLU A 86 -1.40 17.09 8.21
C GLU A 86 -1.21 16.03 7.15
N VAL A 87 -0.35 15.05 7.41
CA VAL A 87 -0.01 13.99 6.44
C VAL A 87 -0.80 12.73 6.74
N TRP A 88 -1.37 12.14 5.68
CA TRP A 88 -2.12 10.89 5.71
C TRP A 88 -1.51 9.86 4.77
N ILE A 89 -1.51 8.60 5.18
CA ILE A 89 -1.06 7.48 4.35
C ILE A 89 -2.27 6.63 3.96
N LEU A 90 -2.46 6.40 2.66
CA LEU A 90 -3.52 5.55 2.13
C LEU A 90 -2.93 4.34 1.41
N SER A 91 -3.36 3.14 1.81
CA SER A 91 -2.88 1.89 1.24
C SER A 91 -4.05 0.99 0.84
N ALA A 92 -3.88 0.23 -0.25
CA ALA A 92 -4.80 -0.86 -0.60
C ALA A 92 -4.52 -2.16 0.18
N SER A 93 -3.60 -2.14 1.12
CA SER A 93 -3.33 -3.26 2.02
C SER A 93 -4.25 -3.23 3.24
N PRO A 94 -4.47 -4.39 3.90
CA PRO A 94 -5.24 -4.43 5.14
C PRO A 94 -4.63 -3.48 6.18
N GLU A 95 -5.44 -2.57 6.71
CA GLU A 95 -5.01 -1.46 7.56
C GLU A 95 -4.15 -1.90 8.74
N LEU A 96 -4.64 -2.86 9.50
CA LEU A 96 -3.96 -3.35 10.71
C LEU A 96 -2.57 -3.94 10.45
N LEU A 97 -2.30 -4.44 9.23
CA LEU A 97 -0.94 -4.90 8.88
C LEU A 97 0.05 -3.74 8.71
N TYR A 98 -0.45 -2.54 8.44
CA TYR A 98 0.36 -1.39 8.05
C TYR A 98 0.49 -0.33 9.14
N GLN A 99 -0.56 -0.11 9.91
CA GLN A 99 -0.68 1.04 10.80
C GLN A 99 0.53 1.21 11.71
N ARG A 100 0.87 0.19 12.50
CA ARG A 100 1.88 0.32 13.54
C ARG A 100 3.26 0.64 12.98
N PHE A 101 3.77 -0.17 12.06
CA PHE A 101 5.10 0.08 11.54
C PHE A 101 5.18 1.37 10.69
N CYS A 102 4.13 1.73 9.94
CA CYS A 102 4.11 3.01 9.24
C CYS A 102 4.12 4.19 10.21
N ALA A 103 3.31 4.15 11.27
CA ALA A 103 3.30 5.16 12.30
C ALA A 103 4.68 5.35 12.93
N GLU A 104 5.30 4.26 13.35
CA GLU A 104 6.64 4.27 13.94
C GLU A 104 7.71 4.79 12.98
N GLN A 105 7.69 4.34 11.71
CA GLN A 105 8.71 4.71 10.73
C GLN A 105 8.61 6.13 10.21
N LEU A 106 7.40 6.66 10.16
CA LEU A 106 7.11 7.98 9.59
C LEU A 106 6.88 9.05 10.65
N GLY A 107 6.77 8.67 11.93
CA GLY A 107 6.45 9.60 13.01
C GLY A 107 5.02 10.13 12.95
N LEU A 108 4.11 9.40 12.31
CA LEU A 108 2.71 9.79 12.16
C LEU A 108 1.82 9.08 13.20
N PRO A 109 0.70 9.69 13.62
CA PRO A 109 -0.32 8.98 14.39
C PRO A 109 -0.92 7.80 13.62
N GLU A 110 -1.23 6.69 14.31
CA GLU A 110 -1.82 5.50 13.66
C GLU A 110 -3.14 5.79 12.95
N ASP A 111 -3.95 6.69 13.45
CA ASP A 111 -5.24 7.08 12.88
C ASP A 111 -5.13 7.83 11.55
N ARG A 112 -3.95 8.33 11.20
CA ARG A 112 -3.64 8.92 9.89
C ARG A 112 -3.13 7.90 8.87
N ILE A 113 -3.10 6.62 9.22
CA ILE A 113 -2.69 5.55 8.33
C ILE A 113 -3.91 4.68 8.03
N ILE A 114 -4.46 4.87 6.84
CA ILE A 114 -5.69 4.22 6.39
C ILE A 114 -5.36 3.16 5.36
N GLY A 115 -5.86 1.97 5.60
CA GLY A 115 -5.82 0.85 4.68
C GLY A 115 -7.21 0.31 4.38
N VAL A 116 -7.24 -0.91 3.90
CA VAL A 116 -8.48 -1.66 3.79
C VAL A 116 -8.92 -2.07 5.19
N LYS A 117 -10.06 -1.53 5.60
CA LYS A 117 -10.61 -1.77 6.93
C LYS A 117 -11.46 -3.03 6.97
N SER A 118 -11.25 -3.82 8.00
CA SER A 118 -12.14 -4.93 8.39
C SER A 118 -12.95 -4.54 9.60
N ARG A 119 -14.16 -5.06 9.69
CA ARG A 119 -14.94 -4.93 10.91
C ARG A 119 -14.30 -5.73 12.03
N VAL A 120 -14.21 -5.11 13.21
CA VAL A 120 -13.72 -5.75 14.42
C VAL A 120 -14.92 -6.11 15.28
N GLY A 121 -15.01 -7.37 15.69
CA GLY A 121 -16.07 -7.92 16.53
C GLY A 121 -15.69 -8.01 18.00
N GLU A 122 -16.45 -8.80 18.72
CA GLU A 122 -16.22 -9.07 20.13
C GLU A 122 -14.83 -9.66 20.38
N GLY A 123 -14.21 -9.31 21.49
CA GLY A 123 -12.86 -9.75 21.83
C GLY A 123 -11.76 -9.18 20.93
N ASN A 124 -12.01 -8.07 20.25
CA ASN A 124 -11.07 -7.43 19.31
C ASN A 124 -10.70 -8.33 18.12
N VAL A 125 -11.57 -9.29 17.76
CA VAL A 125 -11.35 -10.24 16.67
C VAL A 125 -11.82 -9.64 15.36
N VAL A 126 -10.96 -9.69 14.35
CA VAL A 126 -11.24 -9.20 13.00
C VAL A 126 -12.17 -10.18 12.27
N THR A 127 -13.21 -9.64 11.64
CA THR A 127 -14.13 -10.39 10.79
C THR A 127 -13.70 -10.33 9.32
N ASP A 128 -14.39 -11.05 8.45
CA ASP A 128 -14.20 -10.99 7.00
C ASP A 128 -15.04 -9.90 6.31
N GLU A 129 -15.73 -9.08 7.10
CA GLU A 129 -16.53 -7.97 6.58
C GLU A 129 -15.65 -6.74 6.28
N LEU A 130 -15.76 -6.22 5.05
CA LEU A 130 -15.13 -4.97 4.66
C LEU A 130 -15.90 -3.77 5.20
N VAL A 131 -15.17 -2.76 5.63
CA VAL A 131 -15.72 -1.42 5.92
C VAL A 131 -15.50 -0.53 4.71
N TYR A 132 -16.57 0.06 4.22
CA TYR A 132 -16.53 0.94 3.04
C TYR A 132 -16.35 2.41 3.44
N PRO A 133 -15.74 3.22 2.56
CA PRO A 133 -15.15 2.85 1.27
C PRO A 133 -13.87 2.02 1.41
N VAL A 134 -13.64 1.14 0.43
CA VAL A 134 -12.44 0.30 0.37
C VAL A 134 -11.30 1.09 -0.26
N SER A 135 -10.16 1.18 0.41
CA SER A 135 -8.99 1.98 -0.01
C SER A 135 -8.21 1.34 -1.18
N GLN A 136 -8.90 1.13 -2.31
CA GLN A 136 -8.30 0.63 -3.55
C GLN A 136 -8.88 1.37 -4.76
N ASP A 137 -8.03 1.70 -5.72
CA ASP A 137 -8.41 2.38 -6.96
C ASP A 137 -9.28 3.64 -6.67
N GLU A 138 -10.46 3.75 -7.27
CA GLU A 138 -11.42 4.83 -7.03
C GLU A 138 -11.79 4.99 -5.55
N GLY A 139 -11.86 3.88 -4.82
CA GLY A 139 -12.15 3.89 -3.38
C GLY A 139 -11.14 4.67 -2.54
N LYS A 140 -9.90 4.87 -3.01
CA LYS A 140 -8.96 5.77 -2.34
C LYS A 140 -9.44 7.22 -2.34
N ALA A 141 -10.01 7.68 -3.45
CA ALA A 141 -10.61 9.01 -3.52
C ALA A 141 -11.83 9.12 -2.60
N ASP A 142 -12.62 8.07 -2.48
CA ASP A 142 -13.75 8.02 -1.56
C ASP A 142 -13.31 8.01 -0.09
N VAL A 143 -12.20 7.36 0.23
CA VAL A 143 -11.56 7.44 1.55
C VAL A 143 -11.18 8.88 1.90
N VAL A 144 -10.57 9.61 0.96
CA VAL A 144 -10.26 11.04 1.16
C VAL A 144 -11.52 11.83 1.52
N ARG A 145 -12.58 11.65 0.76
CA ARG A 145 -13.87 12.38 0.95
C ARG A 145 -14.58 11.98 2.24
N THR A 146 -14.52 10.69 2.61
CA THR A 146 -15.35 10.12 3.69
C THR A 146 -14.65 10.18 5.04
N PHE A 147 -13.37 9.84 5.10
CA PHE A 147 -12.61 9.73 6.36
C PHE A 147 -11.77 10.97 6.63
N ILE A 148 -11.03 11.47 5.64
CA ILE A 148 -10.18 12.66 5.82
C ILE A 148 -11.03 13.92 5.79
N LYS A 149 -12.00 14.01 4.88
CA LYS A 149 -12.97 15.13 4.75
C LYS A 149 -12.30 16.49 4.53
N ALA A 150 -11.22 16.49 3.80
CA ALA A 150 -10.49 17.70 3.43
C ALA A 150 -10.09 17.63 1.95
N ASP A 151 -9.90 18.78 1.34
CA ASP A 151 -9.34 18.90 -0.01
C ASP A 151 -7.81 18.89 0.10
N PRO A 152 -7.12 17.83 -0.36
CA PRO A 152 -5.68 17.74 -0.20
C PRO A 152 -4.96 18.81 -1.03
N LEU A 153 -4.03 19.54 -0.42
CA LEU A 153 -3.16 20.48 -1.12
C LEU A 153 -2.04 19.78 -1.88
N PHE A 154 -1.68 18.58 -1.44
CA PHE A 154 -0.63 17.77 -2.03
C PHE A 154 -0.99 16.30 -1.94
N VAL A 155 -0.89 15.56 -3.06
CA VAL A 155 -1.14 14.12 -3.09
C VAL A 155 -0.02 13.42 -3.83
N GLY A 156 0.50 12.34 -3.23
CA GLY A 156 1.51 11.48 -3.83
C GLY A 156 0.98 10.08 -4.15
N GLY A 157 1.55 9.48 -5.21
CA GLY A 157 1.25 8.11 -5.59
C GLY A 157 2.38 7.51 -6.43
N ASN A 158 2.27 6.21 -6.74
CA ASN A 158 3.29 5.53 -7.54
C ASN A 158 2.71 4.62 -8.64
N SER A 159 1.43 4.46 -8.71
CA SER A 159 0.81 3.47 -9.58
C SER A 159 -0.52 3.93 -10.17
N ARG A 160 -1.06 3.10 -11.06
CA ARG A 160 -2.41 3.28 -11.62
C ARG A 160 -3.46 3.38 -10.51
N GLY A 161 -3.31 2.59 -9.45
CA GLY A 161 -4.28 2.57 -8.34
C GLY A 161 -4.36 3.86 -7.52
N ASP A 162 -3.48 4.84 -7.78
CA ASP A 162 -3.46 6.14 -7.11
C ASP A 162 -4.09 7.25 -7.96
N LEU A 163 -4.46 6.97 -9.22
CA LEU A 163 -4.88 7.97 -10.18
C LEU A 163 -6.07 8.79 -9.67
N GLU A 164 -7.12 8.14 -9.22
CA GLU A 164 -8.34 8.80 -8.74
C GLU A 164 -8.07 9.58 -7.44
N MET A 165 -7.26 9.02 -6.53
CA MET A 165 -6.82 9.72 -5.32
C MET A 165 -6.00 10.97 -5.67
N MET A 166 -5.03 10.85 -6.56
CA MET A 166 -4.20 12.00 -6.96
C MET A 166 -5.03 13.10 -7.62
N ASN A 167 -6.11 12.76 -8.31
CA ASN A 167 -7.05 13.73 -8.87
C ASN A 167 -7.89 14.47 -7.83
N THR A 168 -7.89 14.07 -6.57
CA THR A 168 -8.51 14.85 -5.48
C THR A 168 -7.68 16.07 -5.06
N SER A 169 -6.40 16.14 -5.44
CA SER A 169 -5.54 17.27 -5.09
C SER A 169 -6.02 18.56 -5.72
N VAL A 170 -6.23 19.57 -4.90
CA VAL A 170 -6.51 20.94 -5.34
C VAL A 170 -5.23 21.76 -5.59
N GLY A 171 -4.08 21.26 -5.16
CA GLY A 171 -2.76 21.87 -5.32
C GLY A 171 -1.82 21.01 -6.15
N LEU A 172 -0.70 20.62 -5.57
CA LEU A 172 0.37 19.88 -6.23
C LEU A 172 0.16 18.37 -6.14
N LYS A 173 0.83 17.66 -7.02
CA LYS A 173 0.88 16.20 -7.06
C LYS A 173 2.32 15.73 -7.22
N ILE A 174 2.61 14.53 -6.73
CA ILE A 174 3.88 13.86 -6.97
C ILE A 174 3.64 12.41 -7.38
N MET A 175 4.25 12.01 -8.47
CA MET A 175 4.21 10.62 -8.94
C MET A 175 5.60 10.00 -8.84
N ILE A 176 5.70 8.95 -8.03
CA ILE A 176 6.98 8.30 -7.69
C ILE A 176 7.22 7.10 -8.62
N ASN A 177 8.34 7.06 -9.30
CA ASN A 177 8.76 5.93 -10.16
C ASN A 177 7.62 5.40 -11.05
N PRO A 178 6.91 6.24 -11.83
CA PRO A 178 5.74 5.80 -12.59
C PRO A 178 6.08 4.76 -13.66
N ASP A 179 5.14 3.84 -13.88
CA ASP A 179 5.24 2.91 -15.01
C ASP A 179 5.10 3.64 -16.35
N ASP A 180 6.05 3.37 -17.23
CA ASP A 180 6.11 3.92 -18.60
C ASP A 180 5.95 2.82 -19.67
N LYS A 181 5.53 1.63 -19.29
CA LYS A 181 5.48 0.49 -20.22
C LYS A 181 4.07 0.10 -20.59
N LYS A 182 3.15 0.17 -19.64
CA LYS A 182 1.78 -0.32 -19.80
C LYS A 182 0.79 0.82 -19.96
N PRO A 183 0.14 0.96 -21.14
CA PRO A 183 -0.98 1.87 -21.30
C PRO A 183 -2.18 1.46 -20.45
N GLU A 184 -2.82 2.42 -19.81
CA GLU A 184 -3.98 2.19 -18.95
C GLU A 184 -5.24 2.85 -19.54
N LYS A 185 -6.35 2.11 -19.57
CA LYS A 185 -7.62 2.60 -20.09
C LYS A 185 -8.11 3.84 -19.35
N VAL A 186 -7.95 3.85 -18.02
CA VAL A 186 -8.35 4.98 -17.16
C VAL A 186 -7.49 6.24 -17.40
N ALA A 187 -6.30 6.07 -17.95
CA ALA A 187 -5.41 7.16 -18.37
C ALA A 187 -5.61 7.56 -19.85
N GLY A 188 -6.72 7.14 -20.45
CA GLY A 188 -7.01 7.42 -21.86
C GLY A 188 -6.08 6.71 -22.85
N GLY A 189 -5.55 5.55 -22.49
CA GLY A 189 -4.61 4.78 -23.30
C GLY A 189 -3.15 5.25 -23.20
N LYS A 190 -2.85 6.15 -22.29
CA LYS A 190 -1.48 6.57 -21.95
C LYS A 190 -0.89 5.67 -20.87
N THR A 191 0.43 5.64 -20.79
CA THR A 191 1.06 5.11 -19.56
C THR A 191 0.80 6.05 -18.38
N ILE A 192 0.98 5.56 -17.16
CA ILE A 192 0.80 6.41 -15.96
C ILE A 192 1.78 7.57 -15.97
N LYS A 193 3.00 7.35 -16.40
CA LYS A 193 3.99 8.41 -16.58
C LYS A 193 3.50 9.48 -17.56
N GLN A 194 3.14 9.09 -18.78
CA GLN A 194 2.65 10.00 -19.82
C GLN A 194 1.40 10.78 -19.39
N TYR A 195 0.54 10.15 -18.59
CA TYR A 195 -0.65 10.81 -18.08
C TYR A 195 -0.28 11.95 -17.13
N TRP A 196 0.61 11.69 -16.18
CA TRP A 196 0.99 12.67 -15.17
C TRP A 196 2.00 13.72 -15.66
N GLU A 197 2.85 13.40 -16.62
CA GLU A 197 3.72 14.38 -17.28
C GLU A 197 2.91 15.47 -18.02
N ALA A 198 1.68 15.16 -18.37
CA ALA A 198 0.78 16.14 -19.01
C ALA A 198 0.08 17.08 -18.02
N ASP A 199 0.10 16.80 -16.73
CA ASP A 199 -0.44 17.69 -15.69
C ASP A 199 0.67 18.64 -15.18
N PRO A 200 0.56 19.97 -15.43
CA PRO A 200 1.59 20.92 -15.01
C PRO A 200 1.72 21.08 -13.50
N ARG A 201 0.80 20.50 -12.71
CA ARG A 201 0.86 20.48 -11.26
C ARG A 201 1.42 19.16 -10.72
N CYS A 202 1.85 18.25 -11.57
CA CYS A 202 2.42 16.99 -11.17
C CYS A 202 3.94 16.96 -11.36
N ILE A 203 4.64 16.66 -10.29
CA ILE A 203 6.09 16.42 -10.29
C ILE A 203 6.28 14.92 -10.49
N ILE A 204 7.15 14.54 -11.42
CA ILE A 204 7.62 13.16 -11.55
C ILE A 204 8.92 13.03 -10.78
N GLU A 205 8.92 12.19 -9.75
CA GLU A 205 10.06 11.94 -8.90
C GLU A 205 10.58 10.51 -9.12
N TYR A 206 11.89 10.39 -9.17
CA TYR A 206 12.57 9.10 -9.29
C TYR A 206 13.40 8.85 -8.04
N CYS A 207 12.81 8.13 -7.09
CA CYS A 207 13.53 7.68 -5.91
C CYS A 207 14.52 6.57 -6.27
N ASN A 208 15.65 6.55 -5.59
CA ASN A 208 16.66 5.52 -5.77
C ASN A 208 16.11 4.15 -5.34
N ASP A 209 16.61 3.11 -6.00
CA ASP A 209 16.35 1.75 -5.57
C ASP A 209 16.88 1.56 -4.14
N VAL A 210 16.06 0.95 -3.31
CA VAL A 210 16.48 0.57 -1.98
C VAL A 210 17.24 -0.76 -2.03
N PRO A 211 18.21 -1.00 -1.12
CA PRO A 211 18.98 -2.23 -1.12
C PRO A 211 18.08 -3.48 -1.06
N THR A 212 18.41 -4.47 -1.88
CA THR A 212 17.72 -5.76 -1.90
C THR A 212 18.47 -6.85 -1.16
N GLU A 213 19.72 -6.61 -0.81
CA GLU A 213 20.57 -7.57 -0.09
C GLU A 213 19.98 -7.92 1.27
N GLY A 214 19.95 -9.21 1.56
CA GLY A 214 19.37 -9.73 2.80
C GLY A 214 17.83 -9.74 2.84
N ILE A 215 17.16 -9.29 1.79
CA ILE A 215 15.71 -9.31 1.69
C ILE A 215 15.28 -10.44 0.77
N THR A 216 14.75 -11.49 1.35
CA THR A 216 14.10 -12.54 0.57
C THR A 216 12.70 -12.06 0.19
N TYR A 217 12.53 -11.61 -1.03
CA TYR A 217 11.18 -11.49 -1.58
C TYR A 217 10.58 -12.88 -1.64
N VAL A 218 9.44 -13.03 -1.02
CA VAL A 218 8.82 -14.32 -1.00
C VAL A 218 8.43 -14.71 -2.38
N THR A 219 8.13 -13.74 -3.22
CA THR A 219 7.83 -14.13 -4.58
C THR A 219 7.56 -12.95 -5.51
N GLU A 220 8.12 -13.04 -6.66
CA GLU A 220 7.49 -12.58 -7.87
C GLU A 220 6.07 -13.18 -8.06
N GLU A 221 5.79 -14.34 -7.46
CA GLU A 221 4.52 -15.05 -7.39
C GLU A 221 3.39 -14.23 -6.74
N TRP A 222 3.70 -13.36 -5.79
CA TRP A 222 2.70 -12.46 -5.19
C TRP A 222 2.33 -11.27 -6.07
N GLY A 223 2.85 -11.16 -7.26
CA GLY A 223 2.70 -9.94 -8.05
C GLY A 223 3.28 -8.71 -7.35
N VAL A 224 3.98 -8.89 -6.24
CA VAL A 224 4.84 -7.89 -5.64
C VAL A 224 6.04 -7.77 -6.53
N LYS A 225 5.82 -7.15 -7.67
CA LYS A 225 6.94 -6.64 -8.45
C LYS A 225 7.74 -5.79 -7.50
N ASN A 226 9.00 -6.09 -7.41
CA ASN A 226 9.93 -5.22 -6.75
C ASN A 226 9.97 -3.91 -7.53
N ASN A 227 9.08 -2.99 -7.19
CA ASN A 227 9.05 -1.68 -7.83
C ASN A 227 10.38 -0.94 -7.66
N ALA A 228 11.13 -1.30 -6.62
CA ALA A 228 12.47 -0.80 -6.43
C ALA A 228 13.36 -1.12 -7.62
N THR A 229 13.21 -2.28 -8.26
CA THR A 229 13.99 -2.61 -9.47
C THR A 229 13.60 -1.78 -10.69
N ASN A 230 12.50 -1.05 -10.62
CA ASN A 230 12.06 -0.13 -11.65
C ASN A 230 12.43 1.33 -11.34
N ALA A 231 13.06 1.58 -10.21
CA ALA A 231 13.58 2.91 -9.91
C ALA A 231 14.53 3.37 -11.01
N LYS A 232 14.43 4.61 -11.37
CA LYS A 232 15.22 5.17 -12.44
C LYS A 232 16.67 5.29 -12.01
N PRO A 233 17.58 5.13 -12.95
CA PRO A 233 18.99 5.33 -12.69
C PRO A 233 19.24 6.76 -12.22
N SER A 234 20.35 6.92 -11.53
CA SER A 234 20.88 8.11 -10.89
C SER A 234 21.08 9.36 -11.78
N GLU A 235 20.57 9.34 -12.99
CA GLU A 235 20.71 10.45 -13.94
C GLU A 235 19.74 11.61 -13.67
N VAL A 236 18.70 11.37 -12.87
CA VAL A 236 17.77 12.42 -12.47
C VAL A 236 18.13 12.91 -11.08
N VAL A 237 19.05 13.82 -11.02
CA VAL A 237 19.37 14.56 -9.80
C VAL A 237 18.44 15.76 -9.74
N ILE A 238 17.41 15.70 -8.90
CA ILE A 238 16.66 16.89 -8.53
C ILE A 238 17.46 17.54 -7.40
N ASN A 239 18.14 18.61 -7.72
CA ASN A 239 18.75 19.47 -6.71
C ASN A 239 17.63 20.33 -6.11
N TYR A 240 17.29 20.05 -4.88
CA TYR A 240 16.44 20.91 -4.07
C TYR A 240 17.23 22.11 -3.56
#